data_84f8dd292c3995d2b8df69addc351b43
#
_entry.id   84f8dd292c3995d2b8df69addc351b43
#
_cell.length_a   1.000
_cell.length_b   1.000
_cell.length_c   1.000
_cell.angle_alpha   90.00
_cell.angle_beta   90.00
_cell.angle_gamma   90.00
#
_symmetry.space_group_name_H-M   'P 1'
#
loop_
_entity.id
_entity.type
_entity.pdbx_description
1 polymer ?
#
loop_
_entity_poly.entity_id
_entity_poly.type
_entity_poly.pdbx_seq_one_letter_code
_entity_poly.pdbx_strand_id
1 'polypeptide(L)'
;RKSAQYRNFRCGRLGTGDACRYRLRDLSDHGSFSGITKQRDKKGYKEEMTAKKKKKKSGGIFWKLLFLIALAVFCFSMYQLVTIYLGYKQGVDEYHAVAEATTVQSSEPLEVVEEKKDEEGNLIIPEEEEITVNPPEVDFDALKAINDDVVGWLELEAIPSISYPITQGEDNEYYLHRTIKQTYNFAGSIFIDSTNASDFSDCNTIIYGHNMKNGSMFGKLKQMYESGKYKDSKYLWICTPDGKYRYEIFSMQYANVNSDVYTLFSEHDDQFGVYVDKMAKQSKVNMKTKGLSKDDYVVTLSTCTSNESMRFVVQARWVGTYK
;
A
#
# COMPACT_ATOMS: atom_id res chain seq x y z
N ARG A 1 39.84 18.95 8.35
CA ARG A 1 39.75 20.06 9.33
C ARG A 1 38.59 20.96 8.96
N LYS A 2 37.41 20.78 9.59
CA LYS A 2 36.54 21.74 10.24
C LYS A 2 35.33 21.01 10.78
N SER A 3 35.30 20.89 12.09
CA SER A 3 34.19 20.39 12.90
C SER A 3 33.00 21.35 12.82
N ALA A 4 31.78 20.83 12.65
CA ALA A 4 30.56 21.54 12.92
C ALA A 4 29.79 20.83 14.04
N GLN A 5 29.54 21.60 15.09
CA GLN A 5 28.88 21.20 16.33
C GLN A 5 27.39 20.96 16.14
N TYR A 6 26.90 19.83 16.59
CA TYR A 6 25.48 19.58 16.81
C TYR A 6 25.03 20.21 18.12
N ARG A 7 24.04 21.10 18.05
CA ARG A 7 23.32 21.59 19.23
C ARG A 7 22.12 20.68 19.53
N ASN A 8 22.15 20.09 20.72
CA ASN A 8 21.05 19.36 21.32
C ASN A 8 19.87 20.29 21.62
N PHE A 9 18.66 19.97 21.10
CA PHE A 9 17.42 20.48 21.63
C PHE A 9 16.76 19.42 22.50
N ARG A 10 16.71 19.70 23.80
CA ARG A 10 15.92 18.96 24.79
C ARG A 10 14.46 19.39 24.68
N CYS A 11 13.57 18.45 24.45
CA CYS A 11 12.14 18.66 24.58
C CYS A 11 11.73 18.40 26.05
N GLY A 12 11.25 19.45 26.73
CA GLY A 12 10.74 19.37 28.09
C GLY A 12 9.28 18.92 28.09
N ARG A 13 8.97 17.97 28.96
CA ARG A 13 7.62 17.56 29.34
C ARG A 13 6.92 18.71 30.06
N LEU A 14 5.67 18.99 29.71
CA LEU A 14 4.73 19.70 30.58
C LEU A 14 3.39 18.95 30.65
N GLY A 15 2.98 18.76 31.87
CA GLY A 15 1.87 17.96 32.32
C GLY A 15 0.51 18.65 32.26
N THR A 16 -0.44 17.84 32.39
CA THR A 16 -1.85 17.92 32.85
C THR A 16 -2.40 19.26 33.36
N GLY A 17 -3.54 19.64 32.75
CA GLY A 17 -4.75 20.15 33.40
C GLY A 17 -4.72 21.53 34.03
N ASP A 18 -5.57 22.43 33.53
CA ASP A 18 -6.52 23.11 34.40
C ASP A 18 -7.47 24.04 33.59
N ALA A 19 -8.73 23.94 33.95
CA ALA A 19 -9.81 24.72 33.38
C ALA A 19 -9.80 26.15 33.94
N CYS A 20 -9.80 27.15 33.09
CA CYS A 20 -9.96 28.57 33.47
C CYS A 20 -11.44 28.96 33.40
N ARG A 21 -12.06 29.08 34.56
CA ARG A 21 -13.40 29.69 34.80
C ARG A 21 -13.21 31.21 34.77
N TYR A 22 -13.93 31.90 33.91
CA TYR A 22 -14.10 33.34 34.02
C TYR A 22 -15.26 33.66 35.01
N ARG A 23 -14.89 34.41 36.05
CA ARG A 23 -15.79 34.89 37.10
C ARG A 23 -16.26 36.30 36.71
N LEU A 24 -17.58 36.49 36.52
CA LEU A 24 -18.24 37.80 36.46
C LEU A 24 -18.14 38.47 37.83
N ARG A 25 -17.70 39.71 37.87
CA ARG A 25 -17.82 40.58 39.05
C ARG A 25 -18.93 41.60 38.78
N ASP A 26 -19.98 41.51 39.56
CA ASP A 26 -20.93 42.55 39.84
C ASP A 26 -20.20 43.67 40.60
N LEU A 27 -20.42 44.89 40.19
CA LEU A 27 -20.22 46.10 41.03
C LEU A 27 -21.41 47.01 40.83
N SER A 28 -22.40 46.86 41.70
CA SER A 28 -23.34 47.94 42.07
C SER A 28 -22.63 48.90 43.00
N ASP A 29 -22.66 50.16 42.71
CA ASP A 29 -22.63 51.20 43.76
C ASP A 29 -23.37 52.45 43.35
N HIS A 30 -24.20 52.89 44.30
CA HIS A 30 -25.02 54.07 44.30
C HIS A 30 -24.22 55.36 44.43
N GLY A 31 -24.63 56.42 43.76
CA GLY A 31 -24.18 57.76 44.01
C GLY A 31 -25.11 58.81 43.40
N SER A 32 -26.05 59.22 44.21
CA SER A 32 -26.92 60.40 44.00
C SER A 32 -26.12 61.68 43.97
N PHE A 33 -26.31 62.56 42.99
CA PHE A 33 -26.17 64.03 43.23
C PHE A 33 -27.07 64.82 42.26
N SER A 34 -27.67 65.82 42.87
CA SER A 34 -28.70 66.78 42.47
C SER A 34 -28.32 67.75 41.33
N GLY A 35 -29.32 67.99 40.53
CA GLY A 35 -29.73 69.30 39.95
C GLY A 35 -28.73 70.35 39.48
N ILE A 36 -28.85 70.69 38.20
CA ILE A 36 -28.90 72.12 37.75
C ILE A 36 -29.60 72.10 36.37
N THR A 37 -30.76 72.80 36.36
CA THR A 37 -31.47 73.15 35.11
C THR A 37 -30.67 74.25 34.36
N LYS A 38 -30.37 74.01 33.08
CA LYS A 38 -30.11 75.10 32.14
C LYS A 38 -30.81 74.79 30.81
N GLN A 39 -31.85 75.57 30.62
CA GLN A 39 -32.55 75.78 29.37
C GLN A 39 -31.55 76.11 28.28
N ARG A 40 -31.50 75.37 27.19
CA ARG A 40 -30.77 75.74 25.97
C ARG A 40 -31.62 75.38 24.74
N ASP A 41 -31.72 76.40 23.96
CA ASP A 41 -32.46 76.67 22.76
C ASP A 41 -32.68 75.51 21.73
N LYS A 42 -33.90 75.47 21.34
CA LYS A 42 -34.43 74.51 20.33
C LYS A 42 -34.03 74.83 18.87
N LYS A 43 -32.93 75.53 18.59
CA LYS A 43 -32.58 75.97 17.23
C LYS A 43 -31.36 75.27 16.60
N GLY A 44 -30.63 74.44 17.34
CA GLY A 44 -29.41 73.78 16.88
C GLY A 44 -29.60 72.27 16.46
N TYR A 45 -30.79 71.68 16.61
CA TYR A 45 -30.98 70.23 16.48
C TYR A 45 -31.48 69.77 15.08
N LYS A 46 -31.60 70.66 14.10
CA LYS A 46 -32.12 70.32 12.76
C LYS A 46 -31.05 70.18 11.67
N GLU A 47 -29.81 70.53 11.89
CA GLU A 47 -28.77 70.44 10.84
C GLU A 47 -27.78 69.29 11.00
N GLU A 48 -27.76 68.58 12.14
CA GLU A 48 -26.83 67.46 12.35
C GLU A 48 -27.37 66.08 11.94
N MET A 49 -28.63 65.99 11.46
CA MET A 49 -29.26 64.69 11.07
C MET A 49 -29.25 64.38 9.59
N THR A 50 -28.56 65.12 8.75
CA THR A 50 -28.55 64.84 7.30
C THR A 50 -27.22 64.40 6.71
N ALA A 51 -26.20 64.12 7.53
CA ALA A 51 -24.92 63.67 7.04
C ALA A 51 -24.52 62.23 7.48
N LYS A 52 -25.48 61.34 7.69
CA LYS A 52 -25.17 59.91 7.64
C LYS A 52 -25.10 59.48 6.17
N LYS A 53 -23.96 59.78 5.51
CA LYS A 53 -23.57 59.15 4.26
C LYS A 53 -23.73 57.63 4.41
N LYS A 54 -24.68 57.05 3.68
CA LYS A 54 -24.79 55.61 3.46
C LYS A 54 -23.43 55.14 2.96
N LYS A 55 -22.62 54.51 3.82
CA LYS A 55 -21.45 53.70 3.39
C LYS A 55 -21.99 52.69 2.42
N LYS A 56 -21.72 52.86 1.13
CA LYS A 56 -21.95 51.87 0.11
C LYS A 56 -21.30 50.59 0.60
N LYS A 57 -22.07 49.54 0.86
CA LYS A 57 -21.60 48.19 1.11
C LYS A 57 -20.95 47.68 -0.18
N SER A 58 -19.72 48.08 -0.47
CA SER A 58 -18.94 47.53 -1.60
C SER A 58 -18.40 46.13 -1.31
N GLY A 59 -18.64 45.60 -0.11
CA GLY A 59 -18.21 44.25 0.27
C GLY A 59 -19.01 43.11 -0.39
N GLY A 60 -20.22 43.38 -0.88
CA GLY A 60 -21.12 42.30 -1.37
C GLY A 60 -20.63 41.59 -2.63
N ILE A 61 -19.95 42.32 -3.52
CA ILE A 61 -19.43 41.72 -4.78
C ILE A 61 -18.16 40.89 -4.49
N PHE A 62 -17.27 41.39 -3.64
CA PHE A 62 -16.05 40.72 -3.23
C PHE A 62 -16.38 39.35 -2.57
N TRP A 63 -17.32 39.30 -1.63
CA TRP A 63 -17.76 38.09 -0.96
C TRP A 63 -18.45 37.11 -1.90
N LYS A 64 -19.22 37.60 -2.88
CA LYS A 64 -19.83 36.75 -3.93
C LYS A 64 -18.76 36.15 -4.83
N LEU A 65 -17.73 36.90 -5.23
CA LEU A 65 -16.63 36.42 -6.04
C LEU A 65 -15.82 35.36 -5.26
N LEU A 66 -15.50 35.62 -3.99
CA LEU A 66 -14.81 34.67 -3.13
C LEU A 66 -15.60 33.37 -2.98
N PHE A 67 -16.92 33.45 -2.79
CA PHE A 67 -17.79 32.26 -2.72
C PHE A 67 -17.80 31.47 -4.03
N LEU A 68 -17.85 32.14 -5.18
CA LEU A 68 -17.81 31.46 -6.49
C LEU A 68 -16.47 30.75 -6.72
N ILE A 69 -15.34 31.38 -6.32
CA ILE A 69 -14.02 30.74 -6.38
C ILE A 69 -13.98 29.50 -5.45
N ALA A 70 -14.45 29.64 -4.22
CA ALA A 70 -14.51 28.53 -3.28
C ALA A 70 -15.39 27.38 -3.79
N LEU A 71 -16.54 27.70 -4.38
CA LEU A 71 -17.45 26.74 -5.00
C LEU A 71 -16.78 26.02 -6.19
N ALA A 72 -16.08 26.78 -7.06
CA ALA A 72 -15.37 26.19 -8.19
C ALA A 72 -14.26 25.23 -7.73
N VAL A 73 -13.47 25.61 -6.71
CA VAL A 73 -12.45 24.74 -6.10
C VAL A 73 -13.10 23.50 -5.47
N PHE A 74 -14.22 23.67 -4.77
CA PHE A 74 -14.95 22.54 -4.18
C PHE A 74 -15.46 21.57 -5.26
N CYS A 75 -16.12 22.08 -6.32
CA CYS A 75 -16.61 21.25 -7.43
C CYS A 75 -15.46 20.52 -8.14
N PHE A 76 -14.33 21.18 -8.37
CA PHE A 76 -13.14 20.57 -8.95
C PHE A 76 -12.57 19.46 -8.05
N SER A 77 -12.48 19.70 -6.74
CA SER A 77 -12.00 18.70 -5.77
C SER A 77 -12.95 17.50 -5.71
N MET A 78 -14.26 17.74 -5.72
CA MET A 78 -15.26 16.65 -5.78
C MET A 78 -15.13 15.83 -7.06
N TYR A 79 -14.97 16.49 -8.21
CA TYR A 79 -14.73 15.81 -9.48
C TYR A 79 -13.49 14.89 -9.41
N GLN A 80 -12.37 15.39 -8.88
CA GLN A 80 -11.15 14.59 -8.70
C GLN A 80 -11.37 13.39 -7.78
N LEU A 81 -12.07 13.59 -6.66
CA LEU A 81 -12.36 12.49 -5.72
C LEU A 81 -13.23 11.40 -6.38
N VAL A 82 -14.27 11.80 -7.12
CA VAL A 82 -15.13 10.86 -7.85
C VAL A 82 -14.33 10.10 -8.91
N THR A 83 -13.47 10.78 -9.67
CA THR A 83 -12.63 10.15 -10.70
C THR A 83 -11.68 9.12 -10.08
N ILE A 84 -11.02 9.47 -8.97
CA ILE A 84 -10.14 8.54 -8.24
C ILE A 84 -10.94 7.34 -7.74
N TYR A 85 -12.11 7.57 -7.12
CA TYR A 85 -12.96 6.49 -6.61
C TYR A 85 -13.42 5.54 -7.73
N LEU A 86 -13.86 6.08 -8.87
CA LEU A 86 -14.25 5.27 -10.03
C LEU A 86 -13.08 4.45 -10.59
N GLY A 87 -11.86 5.02 -10.62
CA GLY A 87 -10.67 4.30 -11.03
C GLY A 87 -10.31 3.13 -10.08
N TYR A 88 -10.42 3.34 -8.76
CA TYR A 88 -10.27 2.25 -7.78
C TYR A 88 -11.30 1.15 -8.00
N LYS A 89 -12.57 1.54 -8.16
CA LYS A 89 -13.66 0.60 -8.35
C LYS A 89 -13.48 -0.20 -9.64
N GLN A 90 -13.17 0.47 -10.75
CA GLN A 90 -12.97 -0.18 -12.04
C GLN A 90 -11.84 -1.22 -11.97
N GLY A 91 -10.69 -0.90 -11.36
CA GLY A 91 -9.60 -1.86 -11.21
C GLY A 91 -10.00 -3.09 -10.39
N VAL A 92 -10.69 -2.90 -9.26
CA VAL A 92 -11.16 -4.01 -8.41
C VAL A 92 -12.19 -4.85 -9.14
N ASP A 93 -13.21 -4.23 -9.75
CA ASP A 93 -14.30 -4.95 -10.47
C ASP A 93 -13.72 -5.76 -11.65
N GLU A 94 -12.71 -5.22 -12.34
CA GLU A 94 -12.05 -5.92 -13.46
C GLU A 94 -11.32 -7.18 -12.98
N TYR A 95 -10.51 -7.09 -11.92
CA TYR A 95 -9.80 -8.26 -11.40
C TYR A 95 -10.73 -9.30 -10.78
N HIS A 96 -11.82 -8.88 -10.14
CA HIS A 96 -12.85 -9.81 -9.67
C HIS A 96 -13.51 -10.54 -10.84
N ALA A 97 -13.91 -9.84 -11.89
CA ALA A 97 -14.53 -10.45 -13.07
C ALA A 97 -13.56 -11.42 -13.79
N VAL A 98 -12.26 -11.10 -13.84
CA VAL A 98 -11.25 -12.02 -14.39
C VAL A 98 -11.12 -13.24 -13.51
N ALA A 99 -11.00 -13.10 -12.19
CA ALA A 99 -10.91 -14.23 -11.29
C ALA A 99 -12.15 -15.15 -11.38
N GLU A 100 -13.36 -14.58 -11.34
CA GLU A 100 -14.61 -15.35 -11.49
C GLU A 100 -14.69 -16.10 -12.81
N ALA A 101 -14.14 -15.54 -13.89
CA ALA A 101 -14.19 -16.16 -15.22
C ALA A 101 -13.11 -17.21 -15.45
N THR A 102 -11.98 -17.14 -14.73
CA THR A 102 -10.78 -17.93 -15.06
C THR A 102 -10.27 -18.77 -13.90
N THR A 103 -10.91 -18.71 -12.72
CA THR A 103 -10.48 -19.55 -11.57
C THR A 103 -11.65 -20.27 -10.95
N VAL A 104 -11.38 -21.48 -10.44
CA VAL A 104 -12.32 -22.29 -9.65
C VAL A 104 -11.60 -22.75 -8.39
N GLN A 105 -12.24 -22.59 -7.23
CA GLN A 105 -11.68 -23.11 -6.00
C GLN A 105 -11.84 -24.62 -5.96
N SER A 106 -10.73 -25.36 -5.90
CA SER A 106 -10.73 -26.81 -5.75
C SER A 106 -10.62 -27.21 -4.29
N SER A 107 -11.38 -28.25 -3.92
CA SER A 107 -11.23 -28.95 -2.64
C SER A 107 -10.62 -30.34 -2.80
N GLU A 108 -10.24 -30.72 -4.02
CA GLU A 108 -9.62 -32.03 -4.28
C GLU A 108 -8.18 -32.01 -3.73
N PRO A 109 -7.70 -33.17 -3.21
CA PRO A 109 -6.31 -33.27 -2.77
C PRO A 109 -5.36 -33.03 -3.94
N LEU A 110 -4.32 -32.22 -3.68
CA LEU A 110 -3.28 -31.96 -4.67
C LEU A 110 -2.39 -33.19 -4.85
N GLU A 111 -2.09 -33.53 -6.10
CA GLU A 111 -1.11 -34.57 -6.41
C GLU A 111 0.30 -33.96 -6.31
N VAL A 112 1.13 -34.58 -5.45
CA VAL A 112 2.53 -34.18 -5.29
C VAL A 112 3.33 -34.66 -6.52
N VAL A 113 3.94 -33.69 -7.22
CA VAL A 113 4.86 -33.97 -8.34
C VAL A 113 6.30 -34.03 -7.84
N GLU A 114 6.69 -33.03 -7.06
CA GLU A 114 8.02 -32.89 -6.51
C GLU A 114 7.98 -32.08 -5.20
N GLU A 115 8.76 -32.52 -4.21
CA GLU A 115 8.98 -31.78 -2.96
C GLU A 115 10.46 -31.63 -2.69
N LYS A 116 10.85 -30.44 -2.22
CA LYS A 116 12.24 -30.15 -1.93
C LYS A 116 12.72 -30.91 -0.70
N LYS A 117 13.90 -31.52 -0.83
CA LYS A 117 14.60 -32.23 0.26
C LYS A 117 15.86 -31.50 0.67
N ASP A 118 16.25 -31.69 1.92
CA ASP A 118 17.54 -31.23 2.43
C ASP A 118 18.70 -32.11 1.91
N GLU A 119 19.96 -31.76 2.27
CA GLU A 119 21.14 -32.52 1.87
C GLU A 119 21.15 -33.96 2.44
N GLU A 120 20.36 -34.24 3.48
CA GLU A 120 20.20 -35.54 4.12
C GLU A 120 19.04 -36.35 3.51
N GLY A 121 18.30 -35.77 2.58
CA GLY A 121 17.16 -36.41 1.86
C GLY A 121 15.83 -36.32 2.60
N ASN A 122 15.73 -35.57 3.70
CA ASN A 122 14.46 -35.33 4.40
C ASN A 122 13.66 -34.22 3.72
N LEU A 123 12.33 -34.33 3.77
CA LEU A 123 11.46 -33.26 3.31
C LEU A 123 11.72 -31.96 4.10
N ILE A 124 11.85 -30.85 3.38
CA ILE A 124 12.06 -29.54 3.99
C ILE A 124 10.79 -29.06 4.70
N ILE A 125 9.62 -29.37 4.12
CA ILE A 125 8.33 -29.16 4.78
C ILE A 125 8.09 -30.37 5.68
N PRO A 126 7.87 -30.21 6.99
CA PRO A 126 7.47 -31.30 7.87
C PRO A 126 6.15 -31.92 7.37
N GLU A 127 6.02 -33.24 7.43
CA GLU A 127 4.77 -33.97 7.09
C GLU A 127 3.55 -33.44 7.89
N GLU A 128 3.78 -32.78 9.03
CA GLU A 128 2.75 -32.19 9.89
C GLU A 128 2.20 -30.85 9.36
N GLU A 129 2.88 -30.20 8.40
CA GLU A 129 2.40 -28.96 7.77
C GLU A 129 1.56 -29.27 6.53
N GLU A 130 0.37 -29.87 6.75
CA GLU A 130 -0.60 -30.14 5.70
C GLU A 130 -0.95 -28.89 4.91
N ILE A 131 -1.22 -29.07 3.61
CA ILE A 131 -1.77 -28.02 2.77
C ILE A 131 -3.20 -27.74 3.24
N THR A 132 -3.40 -26.65 3.96
CA THR A 132 -4.72 -26.29 4.51
C THR A 132 -5.55 -25.46 3.52
N VAL A 133 -4.91 -24.85 2.52
CA VAL A 133 -5.55 -24.03 1.50
C VAL A 133 -5.01 -24.44 0.14
N ASN A 134 -5.88 -25.03 -0.68
CA ASN A 134 -5.53 -25.31 -2.07
C ASN A 134 -5.51 -24.00 -2.87
N PRO A 135 -4.53 -23.79 -3.75
CA PRO A 135 -4.58 -22.70 -4.71
C PRO A 135 -5.76 -22.92 -5.69
N PRO A 136 -6.25 -21.87 -6.34
CA PRO A 136 -7.31 -22.02 -7.33
C PRO A 136 -6.84 -22.85 -8.53
N GLU A 137 -7.77 -23.59 -9.13
CA GLU A 137 -7.60 -24.07 -10.50
C GLU A 137 -7.74 -22.90 -11.46
N VAL A 138 -6.76 -22.71 -12.33
CA VAL A 138 -6.66 -21.55 -13.21
C VAL A 138 -6.81 -21.99 -14.66
N ASP A 139 -7.78 -21.42 -15.37
CA ASP A 139 -7.93 -21.57 -16.81
C ASP A 139 -6.97 -20.59 -17.54
N PHE A 140 -5.77 -21.09 -17.82
CA PHE A 140 -4.74 -20.31 -18.52
C PHE A 140 -5.08 -20.02 -19.98
N ASP A 141 -5.88 -20.86 -20.64
CA ASP A 141 -6.33 -20.60 -22.00
C ASP A 141 -7.28 -19.40 -22.02
N ALA A 142 -8.21 -19.35 -21.08
CA ALA A 142 -9.09 -18.18 -20.91
C ALA A 142 -8.32 -16.91 -20.50
N LEU A 143 -7.31 -17.03 -19.63
CA LEU A 143 -6.46 -15.88 -19.27
C LEU A 143 -5.64 -15.35 -20.45
N LYS A 144 -5.04 -16.26 -21.23
CA LYS A 144 -4.28 -15.88 -22.43
C LYS A 144 -5.15 -15.32 -23.54
N ALA A 145 -6.41 -15.73 -23.62
CA ALA A 145 -7.38 -15.08 -24.51
C ALA A 145 -7.70 -13.62 -24.12
N ILE A 146 -7.53 -13.26 -22.83
CA ILE A 146 -7.62 -11.88 -22.36
C ILE A 146 -6.31 -11.13 -22.62
N ASN A 147 -5.17 -11.78 -22.33
CA ASN A 147 -3.84 -11.18 -22.46
C ASN A 147 -2.75 -12.26 -22.56
N ASP A 148 -2.06 -12.33 -23.69
CA ASP A 148 -0.98 -13.29 -23.96
C ASP A 148 0.24 -13.10 -23.03
N ASP A 149 0.41 -11.92 -22.43
CA ASP A 149 1.49 -11.60 -21.50
C ASP A 149 1.30 -12.22 -20.10
N VAL A 150 0.20 -12.96 -19.86
CA VAL A 150 0.00 -13.67 -18.60
C VAL A 150 0.95 -14.86 -18.52
N VAL A 151 1.74 -14.90 -17.43
CA VAL A 151 2.75 -15.94 -17.18
C VAL A 151 2.41 -16.85 -16.01
N GLY A 152 1.47 -16.44 -15.14
CA GLY A 152 1.10 -17.22 -13.96
C GLY A 152 -0.04 -16.60 -13.17
N TRP A 153 -0.33 -17.21 -12.02
CA TRP A 153 -1.28 -16.74 -11.02
C TRP A 153 -0.66 -16.82 -9.63
N LEU A 154 -0.65 -15.71 -8.89
CA LEU A 154 -0.17 -15.63 -7.52
C LEU A 154 -1.32 -15.76 -6.53
N GLU A 155 -1.15 -16.58 -5.49
CA GLU A 155 -2.00 -16.58 -4.30
C GLU A 155 -1.18 -16.60 -3.01
N LEU A 156 -1.55 -15.77 -2.04
CA LEU A 156 -0.91 -15.70 -0.73
C LEU A 156 -1.82 -16.32 0.33
N GLU A 157 -1.49 -17.52 0.85
CA GLU A 157 -2.36 -18.30 1.74
C GLU A 157 -2.86 -17.47 2.96
N ALA A 158 -1.97 -16.73 3.62
CA ALA A 158 -2.34 -15.93 4.79
C ALA A 158 -3.18 -14.69 4.46
N ILE A 159 -3.23 -14.27 3.19
CA ILE A 159 -4.00 -13.11 2.72
C ILE A 159 -4.67 -13.47 1.38
N PRO A 160 -5.76 -14.28 1.40
CA PRO A 160 -6.40 -14.77 0.17
C PRO A 160 -6.91 -13.68 -0.78
N SER A 161 -7.03 -12.43 -0.32
CA SER A 161 -7.33 -11.27 -1.17
C SER A 161 -6.14 -10.80 -2.02
N ILE A 162 -4.95 -11.37 -1.83
CA ILE A 162 -3.81 -11.27 -2.75
C ILE A 162 -3.84 -12.56 -3.60
N SER A 163 -4.72 -12.56 -4.60
CA SER A 163 -4.90 -13.64 -5.58
C SER A 163 -5.11 -12.95 -6.94
N TYR A 164 -4.07 -12.99 -7.79
CA TYR A 164 -4.00 -12.19 -9.02
C TYR A 164 -3.26 -12.90 -10.14
N PRO A 165 -3.65 -12.69 -11.41
CA PRO A 165 -2.83 -13.06 -12.54
C PRO A 165 -1.51 -12.29 -12.52
N ILE A 166 -0.44 -12.95 -12.95
CA ILE A 166 0.90 -12.36 -13.10
C ILE A 166 1.15 -12.13 -14.59
N THR A 167 1.57 -10.92 -14.94
CA THR A 167 1.93 -10.56 -16.33
C THR A 167 3.43 -10.31 -16.47
N GLN A 168 3.94 -10.34 -17.69
CA GLN A 168 5.28 -9.85 -18.04
C GLN A 168 5.23 -8.97 -19.28
N GLY A 169 5.75 -7.75 -19.20
CA GLY A 169 5.87 -6.84 -20.33
C GLY A 169 7.30 -6.82 -20.90
N GLU A 170 7.48 -6.09 -22.00
CA GLU A 170 8.82 -5.84 -22.56
C GLU A 170 9.68 -4.94 -21.66
N ASP A 171 9.04 -4.19 -20.74
CA ASP A 171 9.68 -3.32 -19.76
C ASP A 171 8.91 -3.31 -18.42
N ASN A 172 9.50 -2.69 -17.39
CA ASN A 172 8.90 -2.58 -16.06
C ASN A 172 7.92 -1.40 -15.91
N GLU A 173 7.67 -0.61 -16.96
CA GLU A 173 6.78 0.56 -16.95
C GLU A 173 5.38 0.23 -17.47
N TYR A 174 5.26 -0.69 -18.44
CA TYR A 174 4.01 -0.98 -19.14
C TYR A 174 2.90 -1.41 -18.18
N TYR A 175 3.13 -2.45 -17.37
CA TYR A 175 2.16 -2.98 -16.40
C TYR A 175 2.09 -2.22 -15.08
N LEU A 176 2.98 -1.25 -14.88
CA LEU A 176 2.90 -0.37 -13.72
C LEU A 176 1.59 0.43 -13.70
N HIS A 177 1.04 0.76 -14.88
CA HIS A 177 -0.17 1.57 -15.03
C HIS A 177 -1.21 0.98 -15.99
N ARG A 178 -1.15 -0.32 -16.25
CA ARG A 178 -2.14 -1.04 -17.06
C ARG A 178 -2.60 -2.31 -16.36
N THR A 179 -3.91 -2.55 -16.43
CA THR A 179 -4.51 -3.77 -15.93
C THR A 179 -4.19 -4.96 -16.85
N ILE A 180 -4.62 -6.16 -16.45
CA ILE A 180 -4.51 -7.36 -17.29
C ILE A 180 -5.17 -7.17 -18.67
N LYS A 181 -6.22 -6.36 -18.80
CA LYS A 181 -6.86 -6.00 -20.08
C LYS A 181 -6.12 -4.93 -20.85
N GLN A 182 -4.89 -4.61 -20.45
CA GLN A 182 -4.02 -3.60 -21.06
C GLN A 182 -4.63 -2.18 -21.08
N THR A 183 -5.66 -1.93 -20.27
CA THR A 183 -6.29 -0.62 -20.11
C THR A 183 -5.56 0.19 -19.04
N TYR A 184 -5.44 1.51 -19.27
CA TYR A 184 -4.81 2.39 -18.29
C TYR A 184 -5.60 2.42 -16.98
N ASN A 185 -4.93 2.06 -15.89
CA ASN A 185 -5.44 2.19 -14.55
C ASN A 185 -4.26 2.35 -13.58
N PHE A 186 -4.38 3.26 -12.62
CA PHE A 186 -3.31 3.50 -11.64
C PHE A 186 -3.08 2.33 -10.66
N ALA A 187 -3.96 1.33 -10.62
CA ALA A 187 -3.74 0.08 -9.89
C ALA A 187 -2.70 -0.82 -10.56
N GLY A 188 -2.53 -0.69 -11.87
CA GLY A 188 -1.62 -1.53 -12.64
C GLY A 188 -1.95 -3.02 -12.58
N SER A 189 -0.95 -3.84 -12.80
CA SER A 189 -1.00 -5.31 -12.66
C SER A 189 -0.02 -5.79 -11.58
N ILE A 190 -0.12 -7.07 -11.23
CA ILE A 190 0.99 -7.81 -10.65
C ILE A 190 1.84 -8.31 -11.82
N PHE A 191 3.14 -8.00 -11.82
CA PHE A 191 4.00 -8.34 -12.95
C PHE A 191 5.42 -8.71 -12.50
N ILE A 192 6.08 -9.56 -13.26
CA ILE A 192 7.48 -9.91 -13.03
C ILE A 192 8.41 -8.93 -13.74
N ASP A 193 9.63 -8.82 -13.24
CA ASP A 193 10.67 -8.01 -13.86
C ASP A 193 10.91 -8.44 -15.31
N SER A 194 10.98 -7.49 -16.21
CA SER A 194 11.12 -7.76 -17.65
C SER A 194 12.41 -8.48 -18.01
N THR A 195 13.40 -8.50 -17.12
CA THR A 195 14.67 -9.21 -17.28
C THR A 195 14.68 -10.62 -16.71
N ASN A 196 13.66 -10.99 -15.93
CA ASN A 196 13.50 -12.36 -15.45
C ASN A 196 12.93 -13.29 -16.54
N ALA A 197 13.21 -14.58 -16.41
CA ALA A 197 12.57 -15.61 -17.20
C ALA A 197 11.08 -15.74 -16.87
N SER A 198 10.23 -15.93 -17.89
CA SER A 198 8.77 -15.96 -17.74
C SER A 198 8.25 -17.23 -17.05
N ASP A 199 9.08 -18.26 -16.94
CA ASP A 199 8.80 -19.57 -16.36
C ASP A 199 9.24 -19.71 -14.88
N PHE A 200 9.67 -18.61 -14.25
CA PHE A 200 10.16 -18.55 -12.87
C PHE A 200 11.41 -19.42 -12.60
N SER A 201 12.16 -19.76 -13.64
CA SER A 201 13.37 -20.60 -13.55
C SER A 201 14.62 -19.85 -13.06
N ASP A 202 14.56 -18.53 -12.91
CA ASP A 202 15.68 -17.75 -12.38
C ASP A 202 15.91 -18.02 -10.88
N CYS A 203 17.16 -17.83 -10.42
CA CYS A 203 17.50 -17.91 -9.00
C CYS A 203 16.66 -16.96 -8.13
N ASN A 204 16.37 -15.75 -8.63
CA ASN A 204 15.54 -14.73 -7.96
C ASN A 204 14.60 -14.06 -8.96
N THR A 205 13.32 -14.43 -8.93
CA THR A 205 12.28 -13.80 -9.76
C THR A 205 11.60 -12.69 -8.98
N ILE A 206 11.65 -11.47 -9.50
CA ILE A 206 11.11 -10.28 -8.85
C ILE A 206 9.69 -10.02 -9.36
N ILE A 207 8.72 -9.94 -8.43
CA ILE A 207 7.30 -9.71 -8.70
C ILE A 207 6.89 -8.38 -8.09
N TYR A 208 6.42 -7.46 -8.91
CA TYR A 208 6.00 -6.12 -8.51
C TYR A 208 4.48 -6.02 -8.37
N GLY A 209 4.04 -5.17 -7.46
CA GLY A 209 2.62 -4.80 -7.33
C GLY A 209 2.44 -3.53 -6.52
N HIS A 210 1.45 -2.72 -6.89
CA HIS A 210 1.17 -1.47 -6.20
C HIS A 210 0.66 -1.67 -4.76
N ASN A 211 1.09 -0.78 -3.87
CA ASN A 211 0.55 -0.66 -2.51
C ASN A 211 -0.72 0.21 -2.52
N MET A 212 -1.82 -0.36 -2.95
CA MET A 212 -3.08 0.37 -3.09
C MET A 212 -3.73 0.67 -1.73
N LYS A 213 -4.21 1.90 -1.53
CA LYS A 213 -4.85 2.34 -0.26
C LYS A 213 -6.14 1.59 0.05
N ASN A 214 -6.86 1.11 -0.98
CA ASN A 214 -8.06 0.28 -0.80
C ASN A 214 -7.73 -1.18 -0.48
N GLY A 215 -6.45 -1.55 -0.41
CA GLY A 215 -5.99 -2.90 -0.09
C GLY A 215 -5.97 -3.88 -1.27
N SER A 216 -6.25 -3.44 -2.50
CA SER A 216 -6.06 -4.25 -3.71
C SER A 216 -4.58 -4.35 -4.09
N MET A 217 -4.27 -5.18 -5.06
CA MET A 217 -2.91 -5.50 -5.48
C MET A 217 -2.06 -5.94 -4.28
N PHE A 218 -0.88 -5.38 -4.07
CA PHE A 218 -0.05 -5.62 -2.87
C PHE A 218 -0.35 -4.65 -1.71
N GLY A 219 -1.50 -3.98 -1.71
CA GLY A 219 -1.88 -3.04 -0.65
C GLY A 219 -1.95 -3.65 0.75
N LYS A 220 -2.22 -4.97 0.83
CA LYS A 220 -2.25 -5.72 2.10
C LYS A 220 -0.95 -6.49 2.38
N LEU A 221 0.02 -6.53 1.48
CA LEU A 221 1.23 -7.35 1.62
C LEU A 221 1.98 -7.08 2.95
N LYS A 222 2.01 -5.82 3.40
CA LYS A 222 2.62 -5.46 4.68
C LYS A 222 1.96 -6.12 5.90
N GLN A 223 0.71 -6.56 5.78
CA GLN A 223 0.00 -7.24 6.87
C GLN A 223 0.67 -8.57 7.23
N MET A 224 1.43 -9.17 6.30
CA MET A 224 2.27 -10.34 6.61
C MET A 224 3.12 -10.06 7.86
N TYR A 225 3.77 -8.90 7.92
CA TYR A 225 4.59 -8.49 9.05
C TYR A 225 3.80 -7.65 10.08
N GLU A 226 3.17 -6.53 9.65
CA GLU A 226 2.60 -5.53 10.56
C GLU A 226 1.42 -6.07 11.40
N SER A 227 0.64 -6.98 10.83
CA SER A 227 -0.49 -7.65 11.51
C SER A 227 -0.18 -9.09 11.93
N GLY A 228 1.03 -9.56 11.67
CA GLY A 228 1.49 -10.90 12.04
C GLY A 228 0.81 -12.03 11.27
N LYS A 229 0.31 -11.77 10.05
CA LYS A 229 -0.35 -12.75 9.18
C LYS A 229 0.54 -13.95 8.82
N TYR A 230 1.87 -13.77 8.82
CA TYR A 230 2.82 -14.89 8.66
C TYR A 230 2.63 -16.03 9.68
N LYS A 231 1.89 -15.81 10.77
CA LYS A 231 1.56 -16.84 11.77
C LYS A 231 0.37 -17.70 11.34
N ASP A 232 -0.49 -17.18 10.46
CA ASP A 232 -1.63 -17.91 9.91
C ASP A 232 -1.15 -18.88 8.81
N SER A 233 -0.26 -18.40 7.93
CA SER A 233 0.51 -19.21 6.97
C SER A 233 1.77 -18.47 6.54
N LYS A 234 2.83 -19.21 6.26
CA LYS A 234 4.09 -18.72 5.69
C LYS A 234 4.26 -19.09 4.21
N TYR A 235 3.19 -19.54 3.55
CA TYR A 235 3.25 -20.04 2.20
C TYR A 235 2.52 -19.13 1.20
N LEU A 236 2.98 -19.21 -0.03
CA LEU A 236 2.33 -18.65 -1.20
C LEU A 236 2.40 -19.66 -2.36
N TRP A 237 1.51 -19.47 -3.32
CA TRP A 237 1.43 -20.28 -4.52
C TRP A 237 1.68 -19.43 -5.77
N ILE A 238 2.38 -20.04 -6.72
CA ILE A 238 2.43 -19.57 -8.11
C ILE A 238 1.93 -20.71 -8.97
N CYS A 239 0.76 -20.52 -9.60
CA CYS A 239 0.23 -21.45 -10.57
C CYS A 239 0.66 -21.02 -11.97
N THR A 240 1.07 -21.97 -12.79
CA THR A 240 1.39 -21.80 -14.21
C THR A 240 0.69 -22.88 -15.03
N PRO A 241 0.69 -22.85 -16.35
CA PRO A 241 0.19 -23.96 -17.16
C PRO A 241 0.87 -25.30 -16.86
N ASP A 242 2.10 -25.30 -16.34
CA ASP A 242 2.89 -26.53 -16.10
C ASP A 242 2.62 -27.14 -14.72
N GLY A 243 2.08 -26.39 -13.76
CA GLY A 243 1.80 -26.87 -12.41
C GLY A 243 1.59 -25.78 -11.37
N LYS A 244 1.41 -26.20 -10.14
CA LYS A 244 1.20 -25.35 -8.96
C LYS A 244 2.45 -25.41 -8.08
N TYR A 245 3.14 -24.30 -7.93
CA TYR A 245 4.41 -24.21 -7.22
C TYR A 245 4.17 -23.58 -5.86
N ARG A 246 4.51 -24.30 -4.78
CA ARG A 246 4.42 -23.79 -3.40
C ARG A 246 5.76 -23.20 -2.98
N TYR A 247 5.69 -22.01 -2.37
CA TYR A 247 6.85 -21.29 -1.87
C TYR A 247 6.72 -21.01 -0.38
N GLU A 248 7.82 -21.20 0.38
CA GLU A 248 7.93 -20.89 1.81
C GLU A 248 8.57 -19.51 2.00
N ILE A 249 7.89 -18.60 2.69
CA ILE A 249 8.40 -17.28 3.02
C ILE A 249 9.53 -17.40 4.06
N PHE A 250 10.72 -16.91 3.72
CA PHE A 250 11.89 -16.91 4.60
C PHE A 250 12.35 -15.50 5.00
N SER A 251 11.92 -14.45 4.28
CA SER A 251 12.31 -13.08 4.57
C SER A 251 11.17 -12.09 4.34
N MET A 252 11.02 -11.15 5.27
CA MET A 252 10.13 -9.99 5.16
C MET A 252 10.89 -8.76 5.65
N GLN A 253 11.04 -7.73 4.80
CA GLN A 253 11.85 -6.56 5.14
C GLN A 253 11.41 -5.28 4.44
N TYR A 254 11.84 -4.15 5.00
CA TYR A 254 11.83 -2.86 4.30
C TYR A 254 13.19 -2.67 3.64
N ALA A 255 13.20 -2.55 2.34
CA ALA A 255 14.40 -2.44 1.52
C ALA A 255 14.46 -1.10 0.77
N ASN A 256 15.65 -0.55 0.58
CA ASN A 256 15.84 0.58 -0.32
C ASN A 256 15.67 0.11 -1.77
N VAL A 257 15.17 0.98 -2.66
CA VAL A 257 15.00 0.68 -4.09
C VAL A 257 16.30 0.27 -4.81
N ASN A 258 17.46 0.66 -4.26
CA ASN A 258 18.78 0.33 -4.79
C ASN A 258 19.50 -0.74 -3.93
N SER A 259 18.77 -1.52 -3.12
CA SER A 259 19.38 -2.54 -2.27
C SER A 259 19.60 -3.85 -3.03
N ASP A 260 20.45 -4.70 -2.45
CA ASP A 260 20.79 -6.02 -3.00
C ASP A 260 19.60 -6.97 -3.14
N VAL A 261 18.43 -6.65 -2.52
CA VAL A 261 17.20 -7.43 -2.67
C VAL A 261 16.82 -7.65 -4.14
N TYR A 262 17.16 -6.69 -5.00
CA TYR A 262 16.84 -6.71 -6.42
C TYR A 262 17.98 -7.26 -7.30
N THR A 263 18.97 -7.93 -6.69
CA THR A 263 20.04 -8.56 -7.45
C THR A 263 19.49 -9.75 -8.21
N LEU A 264 19.73 -9.76 -9.52
CA LEU A 264 19.48 -10.90 -10.38
C LEU A 264 20.72 -11.76 -10.45
N PHE A 265 20.52 -13.07 -10.45
CA PHE A 265 21.60 -14.06 -10.54
C PHE A 265 21.35 -14.94 -11.76
N SER A 266 22.40 -15.19 -12.54
CA SER A 266 22.34 -16.04 -13.72
C SER A 266 22.55 -17.53 -13.38
N GLU A 267 23.10 -17.83 -12.22
CA GLU A 267 23.49 -19.18 -11.82
C GLU A 267 23.27 -19.41 -10.33
N HIS A 268 22.99 -20.66 -9.96
CA HIS A 268 22.94 -21.16 -8.58
C HIS A 268 24.37 -21.42 -8.06
N ASP A 269 25.04 -20.36 -7.66
CA ASP A 269 26.43 -20.40 -7.20
C ASP A 269 26.57 -20.00 -5.70
N ASP A 270 27.78 -19.99 -5.19
CA ASP A 270 28.05 -19.64 -3.80
C ASP A 270 27.70 -18.17 -3.49
N GLN A 271 27.70 -17.27 -4.49
CA GLN A 271 27.30 -15.88 -4.29
C GLN A 271 25.79 -15.77 -4.07
N PHE A 272 25.01 -16.59 -4.80
CA PHE A 272 23.58 -16.68 -4.58
C PHE A 272 23.27 -17.28 -3.19
N GLY A 273 24.00 -18.31 -2.75
CA GLY A 273 23.86 -18.83 -1.39
C GLY A 273 24.14 -17.77 -0.31
N VAL A 274 25.18 -16.96 -0.47
CA VAL A 274 25.46 -15.81 0.42
C VAL A 274 24.36 -14.77 0.40
N TYR A 275 23.76 -14.51 -0.78
CA TYR A 275 22.61 -13.62 -0.91
C TYR A 275 21.40 -14.15 -0.14
N VAL A 276 21.00 -15.39 -0.32
CA VAL A 276 19.84 -16.01 0.36
C VAL A 276 20.00 -15.91 1.88
N ASP A 277 21.19 -16.30 2.40
CA ASP A 277 21.53 -16.18 3.80
C ASP A 277 21.44 -14.73 4.33
N LYS A 278 21.94 -13.78 3.55
CA LYS A 278 21.86 -12.36 3.88
C LYS A 278 20.43 -11.88 3.97
N MET A 279 19.56 -12.25 3.01
CA MET A 279 18.16 -11.88 3.00
C MET A 279 17.40 -12.45 4.21
N ALA A 280 17.66 -13.71 4.55
CA ALA A 280 17.08 -14.33 5.75
C ALA A 280 17.48 -13.60 7.05
N LYS A 281 18.75 -13.21 7.18
CA LYS A 281 19.27 -12.46 8.34
C LYS A 281 18.73 -11.03 8.44
N GLN A 282 18.39 -10.40 7.32
CA GLN A 282 17.82 -9.05 7.26
C GLN A 282 16.29 -9.02 7.50
N SER A 283 15.66 -10.18 7.53
CA SER A 283 14.23 -10.28 7.78
C SER A 283 13.83 -9.63 9.11
N LYS A 284 12.70 -8.93 9.11
CA LYS A 284 12.11 -8.33 10.34
C LYS A 284 11.63 -9.37 11.35
N VAL A 285 11.37 -10.57 10.88
CA VAL A 285 10.96 -11.72 11.69
C VAL A 285 11.89 -12.89 11.37
N ASN A 286 12.37 -13.58 12.40
CA ASN A 286 13.05 -14.84 12.18
C ASN A 286 11.99 -15.89 11.82
N MET A 287 11.93 -16.25 10.54
CA MET A 287 10.97 -17.23 10.01
C MET A 287 11.33 -18.67 10.38
N LYS A 288 12.53 -18.88 10.97
CA LYS A 288 13.05 -20.21 11.35
C LYS A 288 13.13 -21.20 10.17
N THR A 289 13.20 -20.70 8.96
CA THR A 289 13.35 -21.50 7.74
C THR A 289 14.64 -22.27 7.79
N LYS A 290 14.60 -23.60 7.58
CA LYS A 290 15.74 -24.49 7.61
C LYS A 290 16.18 -24.85 6.19
N GLY A 291 17.44 -25.23 6.00
CA GLY A 291 17.94 -25.73 4.72
C GLY A 291 17.87 -24.71 3.58
N LEU A 292 18.05 -23.42 3.88
CA LEU A 292 18.28 -22.41 2.83
C LEU A 292 19.64 -22.69 2.18
N SER A 293 19.68 -22.69 0.86
CA SER A 293 20.87 -23.03 0.11
C SER A 293 20.99 -22.22 -1.18
N LYS A 294 22.11 -22.35 -1.85
CA LYS A 294 22.33 -21.78 -3.19
C LYS A 294 21.45 -22.43 -4.27
N ASP A 295 20.89 -23.60 -4.01
CA ASP A 295 20.06 -24.33 -4.96
C ASP A 295 18.56 -23.97 -4.82
N ASP A 296 18.24 -22.90 -4.05
CA ASP A 296 16.87 -22.40 -3.90
C ASP A 296 16.44 -21.58 -5.13
N TYR A 297 15.21 -21.78 -5.58
CA TYR A 297 14.51 -20.84 -6.47
C TYR A 297 13.70 -19.88 -5.61
N VAL A 298 14.00 -18.60 -5.74
CA VAL A 298 13.43 -17.54 -4.90
C VAL A 298 12.49 -16.66 -5.71
N VAL A 299 11.37 -16.31 -5.10
CA VAL A 299 10.51 -15.22 -5.58
C VAL A 299 10.54 -14.05 -4.60
N THR A 300 10.61 -12.85 -5.12
CA THR A 300 10.70 -11.59 -4.37
C THR A 300 9.49 -10.72 -4.68
N LEU A 301 8.47 -10.71 -3.79
CA LEU A 301 7.31 -9.82 -3.91
C LEU A 301 7.69 -8.43 -3.41
N SER A 302 7.52 -7.40 -4.24
CA SER A 302 7.93 -6.03 -3.94
C SER A 302 6.79 -5.04 -4.09
N THR A 303 6.55 -4.21 -3.07
CA THR A 303 5.54 -3.14 -3.13
C THR A 303 6.02 -1.83 -2.53
N CYS A 304 5.47 -0.71 -3.02
CA CYS A 304 5.79 0.62 -2.53
C CYS A 304 5.45 0.79 -1.03
N THR A 305 6.13 1.73 -0.39
CA THR A 305 5.79 2.21 0.95
C THR A 305 5.37 3.69 0.89
N SER A 306 5.06 4.32 2.03
CA SER A 306 4.86 5.77 2.10
C SER A 306 6.13 6.58 1.81
N ASN A 307 7.30 5.95 1.87
CA ASN A 307 8.59 6.52 1.48
C ASN A 307 8.94 6.02 0.07
N GLU A 308 9.06 6.90 -0.90
CA GLU A 308 9.34 6.57 -2.31
C GLU A 308 10.66 5.82 -2.52
N SER A 309 11.66 6.03 -1.65
CA SER A 309 12.94 5.31 -1.70
C SER A 309 12.90 3.94 -1.04
N MET A 310 11.79 3.55 -0.42
CA MET A 310 11.66 2.29 0.31
C MET A 310 10.57 1.41 -0.29
N ARG A 311 10.79 0.11 -0.21
CA ARG A 311 9.81 -0.94 -0.58
C ARG A 311 9.61 -1.86 0.61
N PHE A 312 8.42 -2.46 0.72
CA PHE A 312 8.24 -3.62 1.55
C PHE A 312 8.37 -4.86 0.67
N VAL A 313 9.19 -5.79 1.12
CA VAL A 313 9.57 -6.97 0.34
C VAL A 313 9.28 -8.23 1.14
N VAL A 314 8.73 -9.23 0.48
CA VAL A 314 8.53 -10.59 0.98
C VAL A 314 9.27 -11.54 0.05
N GLN A 315 10.17 -12.36 0.59
CA GLN A 315 10.92 -13.34 -0.18
C GLN A 315 10.56 -14.74 0.25
N ALA A 316 10.29 -15.60 -0.73
CA ALA A 316 9.92 -16.98 -0.52
C ALA A 316 10.73 -17.88 -1.46
N ARG A 317 11.05 -19.10 -0.98
CA ARG A 317 11.72 -20.12 -1.77
C ARG A 317 10.74 -21.20 -2.20
N TRP A 318 11.00 -21.81 -3.35
CA TRP A 318 10.25 -22.99 -3.79
C TRP A 318 10.47 -24.16 -2.83
N VAL A 319 9.38 -24.90 -2.53
CA VAL A 319 9.40 -26.06 -1.63
C VAL A 319 8.66 -27.28 -2.19
N GLY A 320 7.88 -27.10 -3.25
CA GLY A 320 7.21 -28.24 -3.91
C GLY A 320 6.40 -27.81 -5.12
N THR A 321 6.16 -28.79 -6.00
CA THR A 321 5.32 -28.71 -7.21
C THR A 321 4.20 -29.71 -7.10
N TYR A 322 3.00 -29.26 -7.45
CA TYR A 322 1.75 -30.00 -7.33
C TYR A 322 0.92 -29.88 -8.61
N LYS A 323 -0.01 -30.82 -8.79
CA LYS A 323 -1.01 -30.81 -9.86
C LYS A 323 -2.42 -30.84 -9.30
#